data_2e960bdc650c2491407c839c7de91e70
#
_entry.id   2e960bdc650c2491407c839c7de91e70
#
_cell.length_a   1.000
_cell.length_b   1.000
_cell.length_c   1.000
_cell.angle_alpha   90.00
_cell.angle_beta   90.00
_cell.angle_gamma   90.00
#
_symmetry.space_group_name_H-M   'P 1'
#
loop_
_entity.id
_entity.type
_entity.pdbx_description
1 polymer ?
#
loop_
_entity_poly.entity_id
_entity_poly.type
_entity_poly.pdbx_seq_one_letter_code
_entity_poly.pdbx_strand_id
1 'polypeptide(L)'
;MIEASVIQNIIDALRAGETPAVDAEDVPCFTAEALEEEPVLKAEHLERVLASLTADDIPTLKRALESLERGEQAWLGFKVVLDAEEALTPVDPAAPADSKEGPSADATSTIFHATETKEIVCSRPWNKRDRFQMLDVTRGPSMHTGQFAGLTWTSVPLFPTNRVVIWGAGDVSVFLAKYALDCDFDVVVADDDEGYLSEERFPDCERILVSPLWDCLGEEVPITERDYCVCVSRSHVRDPETLAYSLTSPAAYVGMMGNPGKNQDVYDKIIAAGADPADIERVHAPIGIKIADKTPAEIAVSIIAELVDVRGRARLGE
;
A
#
# COMPACT_ATOMS: atom_id res chain seq x y z
N MET A 1 3.68 4.11 6.63
CA MET A 1 5.12 4.09 6.25
C MET A 1 5.93 4.57 7.43
N ILE A 2 7.08 3.94 7.73
CA ILE A 2 8.00 4.41 8.78
C ILE A 2 8.74 5.68 8.31
N GLU A 3 8.97 6.64 9.19
CA GLU A 3 9.70 7.86 8.85
C GLU A 3 11.23 7.69 8.91
N ALA A 4 11.95 8.45 8.07
CA ALA A 4 13.42 8.46 8.07
C ALA A 4 14.00 8.84 9.44
N SER A 5 13.38 9.78 10.14
CA SER A 5 13.73 10.22 11.49
C SER A 5 13.75 9.09 12.51
N VAL A 6 12.77 8.19 12.42
CA VAL A 6 12.65 7.02 13.31
C VAL A 6 13.79 6.04 13.07
N ILE A 7 14.10 5.72 11.82
CA ILE A 7 15.23 4.85 11.47
C ILE A 7 16.55 5.48 11.92
N GLN A 8 16.71 6.79 11.71
CA GLN A 8 17.91 7.51 12.11
C GLN A 8 18.10 7.51 13.63
N ASN A 9 17.03 7.70 14.40
CA ASN A 9 17.06 7.63 15.86
C ASN A 9 17.51 6.26 16.38
N ILE A 10 17.03 5.17 15.74
CA ILE A 10 17.48 3.82 16.06
C ILE A 10 18.99 3.67 15.79
N ILE A 11 19.47 4.14 14.65
CA ILE A 11 20.90 4.09 14.29
C ILE A 11 21.76 4.85 15.31
N ASP A 12 21.33 6.02 15.73
CA ASP A 12 22.11 6.88 16.62
C ASP A 12 22.15 6.31 18.05
N ALA A 13 21.04 5.74 18.55
CA ALA A 13 21.02 5.01 19.81
C ALA A 13 21.98 3.82 19.79
N LEU A 14 21.95 3.00 18.74
CA LEU A 14 22.86 1.85 18.59
C LEU A 14 24.35 2.28 18.52
N ARG A 15 24.67 3.41 17.90
CA ARG A 15 26.02 3.97 17.87
C ARG A 15 26.49 4.44 19.25
N ALA A 16 25.54 4.94 20.07
CA ALA A 16 25.82 5.35 21.44
C ALA A 16 25.92 4.15 22.40
N GLY A 17 25.62 2.94 21.95
CA GLY A 17 25.54 1.75 22.79
C GLY A 17 24.30 1.72 23.68
N GLU A 18 23.26 2.45 23.28
CA GLU A 18 21.99 2.57 23.98
C GLU A 18 20.92 1.69 23.30
N THR A 19 19.92 1.23 24.08
CA THR A 19 18.75 0.56 23.53
C THR A 19 17.86 1.60 22.84
N PRO A 20 17.51 1.42 21.56
CA PRO A 20 16.61 2.34 20.88
C PRO A 20 15.23 2.37 21.55
N ALA A 21 14.61 3.55 21.59
CA ALA A 21 13.23 3.74 22.02
C ALA A 21 12.44 4.35 20.85
N VAL A 22 11.36 3.68 20.45
CA VAL A 22 10.48 4.09 19.33
C VAL A 22 9.04 3.80 19.76
N ASP A 23 8.15 4.72 19.49
CA ASP A 23 6.72 4.51 19.71
C ASP A 23 6.14 3.53 18.67
N ALA A 24 5.27 2.64 19.10
CA ALA A 24 4.69 1.64 18.21
C ALA A 24 3.86 2.27 17.07
N GLU A 25 3.29 3.45 17.31
CA GLU A 25 2.56 4.22 16.31
C GLU A 25 3.46 4.64 15.11
N ASP A 26 4.77 4.78 15.34
CA ASP A 26 5.74 5.09 14.30
C ASP A 26 6.14 3.87 13.45
N VAL A 27 5.74 2.65 13.87
CA VAL A 27 6.01 1.39 13.16
C VAL A 27 4.70 0.62 12.95
N PRO A 28 3.94 0.94 11.90
CA PRO A 28 2.53 0.51 11.73
C PRO A 28 2.26 -0.99 11.87
N CYS A 29 3.22 -1.86 11.54
CA CYS A 29 3.03 -3.31 11.69
C CYS A 29 2.92 -3.79 13.15
N PHE A 30 3.15 -2.93 14.14
CA PHE A 30 2.99 -3.23 15.57
C PHE A 30 1.73 -2.60 16.18
N THR A 31 0.90 -1.93 15.38
CA THR A 31 -0.36 -1.32 15.79
C THR A 31 -1.55 -1.75 14.93
N ALA A 32 -1.30 -2.46 13.85
CA ALA A 32 -2.34 -2.92 12.94
C ALA A 32 -3.29 -3.90 13.65
N GLU A 33 -4.59 -3.77 13.39
CA GLU A 33 -5.57 -4.77 13.79
C GLU A 33 -5.28 -6.09 13.08
N ALA A 34 -5.22 -7.17 13.85
CA ALA A 34 -4.96 -8.49 13.27
C ALA A 34 -6.21 -9.03 12.57
N LEU A 35 -6.01 -9.72 11.45
CA LEU A 35 -7.01 -10.60 10.89
C LEU A 35 -7.18 -11.83 11.81
N GLU A 36 -8.37 -12.48 11.80
CA GLU A 36 -8.82 -13.48 12.80
C GLU A 36 -7.85 -14.64 13.10
N GLU A 37 -6.85 -14.88 12.27
CA GLU A 37 -5.89 -16.00 12.44
C GLU A 37 -4.43 -15.53 12.65
N GLU A 38 -4.19 -14.23 12.84
CA GLU A 38 -2.84 -13.68 12.96
C GLU A 38 -2.52 -13.24 14.40
N PRO A 39 -1.27 -13.39 14.86
CA PRO A 39 -0.90 -12.85 16.16
C PRO A 39 -0.93 -11.32 16.11
N VAL A 40 -1.63 -10.73 17.05
CA VAL A 40 -1.64 -9.28 17.23
C VAL A 40 -0.25 -8.85 17.70
N LEU A 41 0.48 -8.14 16.84
CA LEU A 41 1.73 -7.52 17.25
C LEU A 41 1.43 -6.21 17.99
N LYS A 42 2.06 -6.06 19.16
CA LYS A 42 1.85 -4.95 20.09
C LYS A 42 3.16 -4.22 20.36
N ALA A 43 3.08 -3.08 21.02
CA ALA A 43 4.24 -2.28 21.44
C ALA A 43 5.32 -3.11 22.16
N GLU A 44 4.92 -4.04 23.03
CA GLU A 44 5.85 -4.93 23.75
C GLU A 44 6.69 -5.83 22.83
N HIS A 45 6.15 -6.22 21.68
CA HIS A 45 6.91 -6.98 20.67
C HIS A 45 7.93 -6.09 19.97
N LEU A 46 7.59 -4.84 19.68
CA LEU A 46 8.53 -3.86 19.15
C LEU A 46 9.65 -3.59 20.16
N GLU A 47 9.33 -3.39 21.43
CA GLU A 47 10.32 -3.22 22.49
C GLU A 47 11.31 -4.39 22.56
N ARG A 48 10.82 -5.64 22.45
CA ARG A 48 11.68 -6.84 22.39
C ARG A 48 12.59 -6.84 21.15
N VAL A 49 12.06 -6.44 19.98
CA VAL A 49 12.87 -6.30 18.76
C VAL A 49 13.96 -5.26 19.00
N LEU A 50 13.60 -4.06 19.47
CA LEU A 50 14.54 -2.96 19.69
C LEU A 50 15.63 -3.34 20.73
N ALA A 51 15.25 -4.03 21.81
CA ALA A 51 16.18 -4.52 22.81
C ALA A 51 17.13 -5.61 22.30
N SER A 52 16.79 -6.30 21.20
CA SER A 52 17.64 -7.33 20.57
C SER A 52 18.60 -6.78 19.55
N LEU A 53 18.47 -5.50 19.15
CA LEU A 53 19.32 -4.86 18.15
C LEU A 53 20.71 -4.58 18.71
N THR A 54 21.68 -4.62 17.83
CA THR A 54 23.09 -4.37 18.10
C THR A 54 23.71 -3.47 17.05
N ALA A 55 24.94 -3.05 17.26
CA ALA A 55 25.67 -2.28 16.25
C ALA A 55 25.80 -3.00 14.89
N ASP A 56 25.70 -4.33 14.89
CA ASP A 56 25.76 -5.15 13.66
C ASP A 56 24.50 -4.96 12.78
N ASP A 57 23.41 -4.44 13.33
CA ASP A 57 22.17 -4.15 12.61
C ASP A 57 22.20 -2.78 11.88
N ILE A 58 23.17 -1.91 12.21
CA ILE A 58 23.32 -0.59 11.59
C ILE A 58 23.42 -0.64 10.05
N PRO A 59 24.14 -1.57 9.42
CA PRO A 59 24.16 -1.66 7.95
C PRO A 59 22.78 -1.92 7.35
N THR A 60 21.96 -2.76 7.97
CA THR A 60 20.56 -3.05 7.54
C THR A 60 19.69 -1.80 7.63
N LEU A 61 19.76 -1.08 8.74
CA LEU A 61 19.03 0.18 8.95
C LEU A 61 19.47 1.28 7.98
N LYS A 62 20.77 1.41 7.72
CA LYS A 62 21.28 2.35 6.72
C LYS A 62 20.77 2.04 5.33
N ARG A 63 20.74 0.75 4.96
CA ARG A 63 20.20 0.34 3.65
C ARG A 63 18.69 0.67 3.55
N ALA A 64 17.94 0.49 4.66
CA ALA A 64 16.54 0.90 4.73
C ALA A 64 16.37 2.41 4.55
N LEU A 65 17.21 3.21 5.22
CA LEU A 65 17.18 4.67 5.10
C LEU A 65 17.52 5.13 3.67
N GLU A 66 18.54 4.54 3.04
CA GLU A 66 18.91 4.82 1.65
C GLU A 66 17.77 4.49 0.67
N SER A 67 17.06 3.38 0.89
CA SER A 67 15.91 3.00 0.05
C SER A 67 14.76 4.00 0.20
N LEU A 68 14.51 4.45 1.42
CA LEU A 68 13.46 5.44 1.72
C LEU A 68 13.79 6.80 1.06
N GLU A 69 15.04 7.27 1.16
CA GLU A 69 15.50 8.52 0.55
C GLU A 69 15.45 8.49 -0.99
N ARG A 70 15.64 7.32 -1.59
CA ARG A 70 15.59 7.12 -3.04
C ARG A 70 14.19 6.81 -3.58
N GLY A 71 13.19 6.62 -2.70
CA GLY A 71 11.86 6.14 -3.08
C GLY A 71 11.89 4.72 -3.67
N GLU A 72 12.89 3.91 -3.30
CA GLU A 72 13.05 2.55 -3.79
C GLU A 72 11.97 1.65 -3.19
N GLN A 73 11.40 0.77 -4.00
CA GLN A 73 10.44 -0.23 -3.52
C GLN A 73 11.15 -1.26 -2.65
N ALA A 74 11.12 -1.02 -1.36
CA ALA A 74 11.80 -1.82 -0.36
C ALA A 74 11.00 -1.87 0.95
N TRP A 75 11.34 -2.82 1.80
CA TRP A 75 10.69 -3.06 3.09
C TRP A 75 11.72 -3.20 4.20
N LEU A 76 11.40 -2.66 5.35
CA LEU A 76 12.06 -2.98 6.61
C LEU A 76 11.22 -4.02 7.32
N GLY A 77 11.79 -5.21 7.53
CA GLY A 77 11.08 -6.32 8.12
C GLY A 77 11.63 -6.72 9.48
N PHE A 78 10.77 -7.43 10.22
CA PHE A 78 11.01 -7.83 11.59
C PHE A 78 10.70 -9.32 11.76
N LYS A 79 11.65 -10.05 12.36
CA LYS A 79 11.43 -11.38 12.91
C LYS A 79 11.13 -11.22 14.39
N VAL A 80 9.93 -11.59 14.80
CA VAL A 80 9.45 -11.38 16.17
C VAL A 80 9.35 -12.72 16.88
N VAL A 81 9.91 -12.79 18.07
CA VAL A 81 9.75 -13.94 18.98
C VAL A 81 8.50 -13.70 19.83
N LEU A 82 7.55 -14.62 19.76
CA LEU A 82 6.31 -14.60 20.53
C LEU A 82 6.46 -15.44 21.78
N ASP A 83 5.71 -15.09 22.84
CA ASP A 83 5.59 -15.94 24.02
C ASP A 83 4.81 -17.23 23.69
N ALA A 84 4.99 -18.28 24.50
CA ALA A 84 4.35 -19.57 24.26
C ALA A 84 2.81 -19.51 24.33
N GLU A 85 2.25 -18.53 25.05
CA GLU A 85 0.81 -18.30 25.16
C GLU A 85 0.24 -17.52 23.97
N GLU A 86 1.07 -16.73 23.28
CA GLU A 86 0.72 -15.93 22.10
C GLU A 86 0.91 -16.70 20.80
N ALA A 87 1.71 -17.77 20.82
CA ALA A 87 1.95 -18.61 19.67
C ALA A 87 0.67 -19.37 19.29
N LEU A 88 0.00 -18.92 18.23
CA LEU A 88 -1.15 -19.62 17.65
C LEU A 88 -0.69 -20.93 17.05
N THR A 89 -1.05 -22.01 17.72
CA THR A 89 -1.02 -23.42 17.29
C THR A 89 0.21 -24.02 16.61
N PRO A 90 0.40 -25.31 16.86
CA PRO A 90 1.61 -26.00 16.46
C PRO A 90 1.63 -26.30 14.96
N VAL A 91 2.83 -26.28 14.47
CA VAL A 91 3.31 -26.95 13.27
C VAL A 91 2.38 -28.08 12.84
N ASP A 92 1.92 -28.04 11.60
CA ASP A 92 1.28 -29.14 10.92
C ASP A 92 2.01 -30.45 11.23
N PRO A 93 1.36 -31.42 11.88
CA PRO A 93 1.99 -32.70 12.20
C PRO A 93 2.40 -33.49 10.95
N ALA A 94 1.95 -33.09 9.76
CA ALA A 94 2.36 -33.63 8.47
C ALA A 94 3.60 -32.94 7.88
N ALA A 95 4.12 -31.88 8.51
CA ALA A 95 5.33 -31.21 8.04
C ALA A 95 6.54 -32.19 8.08
N PRO A 96 7.45 -32.18 7.08
CA PRO A 96 8.61 -33.04 7.02
C PRO A 96 9.44 -32.96 8.30
N ALA A 97 10.07 -34.08 8.70
CA ALA A 97 10.84 -34.19 9.94
C ALA A 97 11.96 -33.14 10.08
N ASP A 98 12.43 -32.60 8.98
CA ASP A 98 13.42 -31.50 8.92
C ASP A 98 12.88 -30.17 9.41
N SER A 99 11.56 -30.04 9.56
CA SER A 99 10.89 -28.85 10.14
C SER A 99 10.89 -28.88 11.69
N LYS A 100 11.40 -29.90 12.31
CA LYS A 100 11.45 -30.08 13.77
C LYS A 100 12.63 -29.39 14.46
N GLU A 101 13.43 -28.65 13.74
CA GLU A 101 14.31 -27.67 14.38
C GLU A 101 13.39 -26.62 14.99
N GLY A 102 13.11 -26.76 16.28
CA GLY A 102 12.57 -25.72 17.12
C GLY A 102 13.37 -24.42 16.92
N PRO A 103 12.96 -23.28 17.50
CA PRO A 103 13.75 -22.06 17.38
C PRO A 103 15.20 -22.45 17.67
N SER A 104 16.08 -22.14 16.71
CA SER A 104 17.52 -22.28 16.91
C SER A 104 17.84 -21.70 18.29
N ALA A 105 18.84 -22.25 18.98
CA ALA A 105 19.29 -21.70 20.27
C ALA A 105 19.59 -20.19 20.21
N ASP A 106 19.67 -19.62 19.01
CA ASP A 106 19.75 -18.18 18.69
C ASP A 106 18.40 -17.57 18.26
N ALA A 107 17.28 -17.99 18.83
CA ALA A 107 15.96 -17.40 18.55
C ALA A 107 15.87 -15.97 19.13
N THR A 108 16.63 -15.08 18.55
CA THR A 108 16.58 -13.64 18.83
C THR A 108 15.79 -12.94 17.72
N SER A 109 15.05 -11.92 18.08
CA SER A 109 14.44 -11.02 17.12
C SER A 109 15.52 -10.45 16.20
N THR A 110 15.19 -10.17 14.96
CA THR A 110 16.10 -9.57 13.99
C THR A 110 15.34 -8.68 13.04
N ILE A 111 16.06 -7.75 12.42
CA ILE A 111 15.55 -6.93 11.34
C ILE A 111 16.17 -7.37 10.01
N PHE A 112 15.45 -7.11 8.94
CA PHE A 112 15.97 -7.30 7.58
C PHE A 112 15.45 -6.18 6.68
N HIS A 113 16.22 -5.88 5.65
CA HIS A 113 15.80 -5.06 4.52
C HIS A 113 15.62 -5.97 3.32
N ALA A 114 14.54 -5.80 2.57
CA ALA A 114 14.30 -6.52 1.33
C ALA A 114 13.86 -5.56 0.23
N THR A 115 14.27 -5.81 -1.02
CA THR A 115 13.87 -5.04 -2.20
C THR A 115 12.87 -5.83 -3.05
N GLU A 116 12.17 -5.14 -3.96
CA GLU A 116 11.33 -5.75 -5.00
C GLU A 116 12.12 -6.78 -5.84
N THR A 117 13.40 -6.53 -6.08
CA THR A 117 14.30 -7.46 -6.79
C THR A 117 14.74 -8.66 -5.95
N LYS A 118 14.17 -8.81 -4.74
CA LYS A 118 14.43 -9.92 -3.81
C LYS A 118 15.85 -9.96 -3.24
N GLU A 119 16.54 -8.82 -3.22
CA GLU A 119 17.76 -8.65 -2.45
C GLU A 119 17.41 -8.51 -0.98
N ILE A 120 18.16 -9.22 -0.12
CA ILE A 120 17.97 -9.19 1.33
C ILE A 120 19.26 -8.77 2.00
N VAL A 121 19.18 -7.79 2.89
CA VAL A 121 20.24 -7.40 3.81
C VAL A 121 19.78 -7.69 5.24
N CYS A 122 20.58 -8.41 5.99
CA CYS A 122 20.32 -8.78 7.37
C CYS A 122 21.65 -9.03 8.07
N SER A 123 21.78 -8.60 9.32
CA SER A 123 23.01 -8.77 10.12
C SER A 123 23.25 -10.20 10.57
N ARG A 124 22.23 -11.03 10.57
CA ARG A 124 22.27 -12.41 11.09
C ARG A 124 22.13 -13.43 9.96
N PRO A 125 22.73 -14.62 10.13
CA PRO A 125 22.54 -15.71 9.17
C PRO A 125 21.07 -16.07 9.01
N TRP A 126 20.67 -16.41 7.81
CA TRP A 126 19.34 -16.88 7.48
C TRP A 126 19.40 -18.13 6.60
N ASN A 127 18.41 -19.01 6.75
CA ASN A 127 18.26 -20.23 5.95
C ASN A 127 17.23 -20.01 4.80
N LYS A 128 16.99 -21.05 4.00
CA LYS A 128 16.03 -20.97 2.87
C LYS A 128 14.60 -20.63 3.32
N ARG A 129 14.20 -21.10 4.49
CA ARG A 129 12.88 -20.84 5.07
C ARG A 129 12.76 -19.40 5.53
N ASP A 130 13.76 -18.90 6.28
CA ASP A 130 13.83 -17.49 6.67
C ASP A 130 13.72 -16.60 5.43
N ARG A 131 14.49 -16.91 4.37
CA ARG A 131 14.42 -16.15 3.11
C ARG A 131 13.02 -16.16 2.50
N PHE A 132 12.35 -17.30 2.51
CA PHE A 132 10.99 -17.39 1.99
C PHE A 132 10.06 -16.48 2.79
N GLN A 133 10.09 -16.55 4.12
CA GLN A 133 9.23 -15.74 4.99
C GLN A 133 9.55 -14.24 4.90
N MET A 134 10.83 -13.86 4.86
CA MET A 134 11.24 -12.45 4.66
C MET A 134 10.67 -11.86 3.36
N LEU A 135 10.64 -12.65 2.27
CA LEU A 135 10.08 -12.20 1.00
C LEU A 135 8.55 -12.29 0.96
N ASP A 136 7.97 -13.20 1.72
CA ASP A 136 6.52 -13.39 1.76
C ASP A 136 5.84 -12.21 2.42
N VAL A 137 6.35 -11.75 3.56
CA VAL A 137 5.80 -10.58 4.27
C VAL A 137 5.99 -9.25 3.53
N THR A 138 6.73 -9.21 2.43
CA THR A 138 6.81 -8.01 1.57
C THR A 138 5.71 -7.96 0.50
N ARG A 139 4.84 -8.98 0.43
CA ARG A 139 3.77 -9.06 -0.57
C ARG A 139 2.44 -8.46 -0.11
N GLY A 140 2.37 -8.02 1.13
CA GLY A 140 1.19 -7.46 1.75
C GLY A 140 0.86 -8.13 3.08
N PRO A 141 0.06 -7.50 3.92
CA PRO A 141 -0.20 -7.95 5.27
C PRO A 141 -0.95 -9.28 5.37
N SER A 142 -1.62 -9.73 4.32
CA SER A 142 -2.53 -10.87 4.34
C SER A 142 -1.94 -12.20 3.87
N MET A 143 -0.67 -12.26 3.49
CA MET A 143 -0.08 -13.44 2.91
C MET A 143 0.93 -14.10 3.86
N HIS A 144 0.43 -14.98 4.73
CA HIS A 144 1.22 -15.98 5.45
C HIS A 144 2.16 -15.50 6.55
N THR A 145 1.63 -14.88 7.58
CA THR A 145 2.27 -14.83 8.90
C THR A 145 2.35 -16.22 9.53
N GLY A 146 2.81 -17.21 8.77
CA GLY A 146 2.96 -18.57 9.24
C GLY A 146 3.88 -18.62 10.44
N GLN A 147 3.30 -18.86 11.62
CA GLN A 147 4.08 -19.08 12.83
C GLN A 147 4.82 -20.39 12.76
N PHE A 148 6.09 -20.34 13.09
CA PHE A 148 6.89 -21.51 13.28
C PHE A 148 7.56 -21.43 14.66
N ALA A 149 7.09 -22.26 15.58
CA ALA A 149 7.70 -22.41 16.89
C ALA A 149 7.83 -21.08 17.68
N GLY A 150 6.76 -20.29 17.70
CA GLY A 150 6.76 -19.00 18.41
C GLY A 150 7.48 -17.85 17.68
N LEU A 151 7.73 -17.99 16.39
CA LEU A 151 8.29 -16.92 15.55
C LEU A 151 7.21 -16.41 14.60
N THR A 152 7.15 -15.11 14.44
CA THR A 152 6.36 -14.47 13.39
C THR A 152 7.21 -13.46 12.61
N TRP A 153 6.75 -13.10 11.42
CA TRP A 153 7.42 -12.18 10.54
C TRP A 153 6.46 -11.07 10.16
N THR A 154 6.96 -9.87 10.04
CA THR A 154 6.20 -8.71 9.57
C THR A 154 7.12 -7.74 8.86
N SER A 155 6.55 -6.78 8.13
CA SER A 155 7.34 -5.73 7.48
C SER A 155 6.54 -4.44 7.35
N VAL A 156 7.26 -3.34 7.18
CA VAL A 156 6.70 -2.04 6.78
C VAL A 156 7.30 -1.61 5.44
N PRO A 157 6.50 -1.08 4.52
CA PRO A 157 7.02 -0.53 3.28
C PRO A 157 7.83 0.74 3.57
N LEU A 158 8.91 0.93 2.82
CA LEU A 158 9.78 2.11 2.84
C LEU A 158 9.44 3.10 1.72
N PHE A 159 8.32 2.89 1.07
CA PHE A 159 7.79 3.73 0.00
C PHE A 159 6.33 4.07 0.29
N PRO A 160 5.84 5.22 -0.16
CA PRO A 160 4.46 5.59 0.03
C PRO A 160 3.54 4.64 -0.76
N THR A 161 2.38 4.33 -0.18
CA THR A 161 1.32 3.60 -0.88
C THR A 161 0.83 4.39 -2.09
N ASN A 162 0.43 3.69 -3.15
CA ASN A 162 -0.28 4.33 -4.25
C ASN A 162 -1.66 4.77 -3.77
N ARG A 163 -2.16 5.88 -4.31
CA ARG A 163 -3.45 6.46 -3.93
C ARG A 163 -4.42 6.43 -5.11
N VAL A 164 -5.64 5.98 -4.88
CA VAL A 164 -6.72 6.07 -5.86
C VAL A 164 -7.53 7.32 -5.57
N VAL A 165 -7.57 8.25 -6.51
CA VAL A 165 -8.40 9.45 -6.45
C VAL A 165 -9.63 9.23 -7.31
N ILE A 166 -10.78 9.09 -6.66
CA ILE A 166 -12.07 8.80 -7.29
C ILE A 166 -12.84 10.10 -7.46
N TRP A 167 -13.01 10.53 -8.70
CA TRP A 167 -13.80 11.68 -9.06
C TRP A 167 -15.27 11.29 -9.23
N GLY A 168 -16.08 11.61 -8.22
CA GLY A 168 -17.49 11.30 -8.12
C GLY A 168 -17.83 10.22 -7.10
N ALA A 169 -18.83 10.45 -6.26
CA ALA A 169 -19.25 9.58 -5.16
C ALA A 169 -20.49 8.73 -5.52
N GLY A 170 -20.51 8.17 -6.74
CA GLY A 170 -21.59 7.30 -7.21
C GLY A 170 -21.54 5.88 -6.62
N ASP A 171 -22.44 5.00 -7.07
CA ASP A 171 -22.53 3.63 -6.55
C ASP A 171 -21.32 2.77 -6.96
N VAL A 172 -20.74 2.98 -8.14
CA VAL A 172 -19.49 2.32 -8.55
C VAL A 172 -18.35 2.73 -7.61
N SER A 173 -18.31 4.01 -7.24
CA SER A 173 -17.26 4.56 -6.35
C SER A 173 -17.27 3.92 -4.98
N VAL A 174 -18.46 3.59 -4.43
CA VAL A 174 -18.58 2.93 -3.12
C VAL A 174 -17.88 1.56 -3.12
N PHE A 175 -18.14 0.75 -4.15
CA PHE A 175 -17.50 -0.56 -4.27
C PHE A 175 -16.01 -0.42 -4.63
N LEU A 176 -15.67 0.51 -5.51
CA LEU A 176 -14.29 0.74 -5.92
C LEU A 176 -13.43 1.20 -4.74
N ALA A 177 -13.92 2.13 -3.92
CA ALA A 177 -13.23 2.61 -2.74
C ALA A 177 -12.91 1.46 -1.78
N LYS A 178 -13.92 0.62 -1.48
CA LYS A 178 -13.74 -0.57 -0.65
C LYS A 178 -12.69 -1.52 -1.22
N TYR A 179 -12.79 -1.87 -2.51
CA TYR A 179 -11.86 -2.81 -3.13
C TYR A 179 -10.44 -2.23 -3.26
N ALA A 180 -10.31 -0.91 -3.41
CA ALA A 180 -9.03 -0.26 -3.44
C ALA A 180 -8.33 -0.29 -2.07
N LEU A 181 -9.07 -0.05 -0.98
CA LEU A 181 -8.56 -0.25 0.39
C LEU A 181 -8.15 -1.71 0.63
N ASP A 182 -9.01 -2.68 0.26
CA ASP A 182 -8.71 -4.12 0.37
C ASP A 182 -7.46 -4.54 -0.45
N CYS A 183 -7.08 -3.72 -1.45
CA CYS A 183 -5.88 -3.92 -2.29
C CYS A 183 -4.70 -3.00 -1.91
N ASP A 184 -4.65 -2.48 -0.70
CA ASP A 184 -3.57 -1.63 -0.17
C ASP A 184 -3.33 -0.34 -1.00
N PHE A 185 -4.40 0.32 -1.44
CA PHE A 185 -4.35 1.69 -1.91
C PHE A 185 -4.86 2.64 -0.83
N ASP A 186 -4.26 3.80 -0.71
CA ASP A 186 -4.92 4.94 -0.06
C ASP A 186 -6.07 5.41 -0.96
N VAL A 187 -7.19 5.85 -0.40
CA VAL A 187 -8.35 6.24 -1.19
C VAL A 187 -8.82 7.64 -0.84
N VAL A 188 -8.95 8.46 -1.87
CA VAL A 188 -9.60 9.78 -1.82
C VAL A 188 -10.85 9.73 -2.68
N VAL A 189 -11.99 10.18 -2.15
CA VAL A 189 -13.24 10.35 -2.91
C VAL A 189 -13.61 11.82 -2.92
N ALA A 190 -13.76 12.39 -4.09
CA ALA A 190 -14.11 13.79 -4.30
C ALA A 190 -15.45 13.94 -5.03
N ASP A 191 -16.35 14.76 -4.50
CA ASP A 191 -17.66 15.07 -5.11
C ASP A 191 -18.09 16.49 -4.69
N ASP A 192 -18.99 17.10 -5.44
CA ASP A 192 -19.57 18.42 -5.13
C ASP A 192 -20.86 18.36 -4.29
N ASP A 193 -21.26 17.18 -3.84
CA ASP A 193 -22.47 16.94 -3.07
C ASP A 193 -22.16 16.18 -1.77
N GLU A 194 -22.19 16.90 -0.66
CA GLU A 194 -21.94 16.39 0.68
C GLU A 194 -22.82 15.17 1.03
N GLY A 195 -24.06 15.13 0.50
CA GLY A 195 -24.97 14.01 0.74
C GLY A 195 -24.49 12.67 0.19
N TYR A 196 -23.56 12.67 -0.76
CA TYR A 196 -22.94 11.46 -1.30
C TYR A 196 -21.61 11.12 -0.63
N LEU A 197 -20.97 12.04 0.10
CA LEU A 197 -19.66 11.86 0.75
C LEU A 197 -19.75 11.42 2.22
N SER A 198 -20.80 10.69 2.61
CA SER A 198 -20.96 10.27 3.99
C SER A 198 -19.91 9.21 4.40
N GLU A 199 -19.57 9.19 5.69
CA GLU A 199 -18.69 8.18 6.27
C GLU A 199 -19.25 6.76 6.14
N GLU A 200 -20.58 6.61 6.23
CA GLU A 200 -21.26 5.33 6.01
C GLU A 200 -21.00 4.77 4.58
N ARG A 201 -20.93 5.65 3.58
CA ARG A 201 -20.67 5.23 2.19
C ARG A 201 -19.20 4.98 1.90
N PHE A 202 -18.31 5.75 2.54
CA PHE A 202 -16.87 5.71 2.31
C PHE A 202 -16.11 5.65 3.65
N PRO A 203 -16.25 4.53 4.42
CA PRO A 203 -15.46 4.34 5.62
C PRO A 203 -13.96 4.26 5.24
N ASP A 204 -13.11 4.74 6.12
CA ASP A 204 -11.65 4.69 6.00
C ASP A 204 -11.07 5.41 4.74
N CYS A 205 -11.89 6.22 4.06
CA CYS A 205 -11.48 7.03 2.92
C CYS A 205 -11.33 8.50 3.30
N GLU A 206 -10.39 9.18 2.67
CA GLU A 206 -10.38 10.63 2.65
C GLU A 206 -11.54 11.12 1.76
N ARG A 207 -12.41 11.99 2.29
CA ARG A 207 -13.59 12.52 1.59
C ARG A 207 -13.41 14.02 1.41
N ILE A 208 -13.41 14.48 0.17
CA ILE A 208 -13.20 15.89 -0.16
C ILE A 208 -14.43 16.44 -0.86
N LEU A 209 -15.08 17.42 -0.22
CA LEU A 209 -16.13 18.22 -0.84
C LEU A 209 -15.47 19.29 -1.71
N VAL A 210 -15.57 19.13 -3.03
CA VAL A 210 -15.00 20.08 -3.98
C VAL A 210 -15.99 21.21 -4.31
N SER A 211 -15.45 22.33 -4.84
CA SER A 211 -16.26 23.42 -5.36
C SER A 211 -17.31 22.91 -6.36
N PRO A 212 -18.57 23.40 -6.28
CA PRO A 212 -19.61 23.03 -7.26
C PRO A 212 -19.28 23.41 -8.71
N LEU A 213 -18.30 24.27 -8.92
CA LEU A 213 -17.81 24.65 -10.25
C LEU A 213 -16.69 23.74 -10.74
N TRP A 214 -16.05 22.95 -9.85
CA TRP A 214 -14.92 22.08 -10.14
C TRP A 214 -13.73 22.83 -10.78
N ASP A 215 -13.52 24.07 -10.36
CA ASP A 215 -12.52 24.99 -10.92
C ASP A 215 -11.27 25.15 -10.05
N CYS A 216 -11.28 24.58 -8.84
CA CYS A 216 -10.18 24.65 -7.86
C CYS A 216 -9.58 23.29 -7.52
N LEU A 217 -9.73 22.29 -8.39
CA LEU A 217 -9.33 20.90 -8.10
C LEU A 217 -7.87 20.76 -7.70
N GLY A 218 -6.98 21.57 -8.26
CA GLY A 218 -5.55 21.53 -7.94
C GLY A 218 -5.21 22.00 -6.52
N GLU A 219 -6.04 22.86 -5.94
CA GLU A 219 -5.91 23.31 -4.55
C GLU A 219 -6.60 22.37 -3.57
N GLU A 220 -7.76 21.84 -3.99
CA GLU A 220 -8.62 20.98 -3.15
C GLU A 220 -8.10 19.54 -3.09
N VAL A 221 -7.63 19.00 -4.22
CA VAL A 221 -7.14 17.61 -4.35
C VAL A 221 -5.82 17.62 -5.12
N PRO A 222 -4.69 17.96 -4.50
CA PRO A 222 -3.40 17.94 -5.17
C PRO A 222 -3.02 16.51 -5.58
N ILE A 223 -2.67 16.33 -6.86
CA ILE A 223 -2.30 15.06 -7.46
C ILE A 223 -0.78 14.92 -7.51
N THR A 224 -0.29 13.74 -7.21
CA THR A 224 1.12 13.35 -7.22
C THR A 224 1.41 12.20 -8.17
N GLU A 225 2.68 11.86 -8.37
CA GLU A 225 3.13 10.74 -9.21
C GLU A 225 2.70 9.35 -8.71
N ARG A 226 2.16 9.25 -7.49
CA ARG A 226 1.64 7.99 -6.93
C ARG A 226 0.13 7.81 -7.13
N ASP A 227 -0.54 8.80 -7.73
CA ASP A 227 -1.99 8.85 -7.80
C ASP A 227 -2.54 8.20 -9.06
N TYR A 228 -3.61 7.45 -8.87
CA TYR A 228 -4.41 6.80 -9.88
C TYR A 228 -5.75 7.51 -9.95
N CYS A 229 -5.91 8.39 -10.93
CA CYS A 229 -7.11 9.19 -11.12
C CYS A 229 -8.20 8.38 -11.84
N VAL A 230 -9.37 8.27 -11.24
CA VAL A 230 -10.51 7.51 -11.75
C VAL A 230 -11.72 8.43 -11.90
N CYS A 231 -12.06 8.80 -13.15
CA CYS A 231 -13.21 9.63 -13.48
C CYS A 231 -14.46 8.77 -13.63
N VAL A 232 -15.31 8.76 -12.59
CA VAL A 232 -16.55 7.96 -12.49
C VAL A 232 -17.70 8.80 -11.96
N SER A 233 -17.82 10.03 -12.47
CA SER A 233 -18.83 10.98 -12.00
C SER A 233 -20.26 10.46 -12.21
N ARG A 234 -21.18 10.81 -11.29
CA ARG A 234 -22.56 10.31 -11.25
C ARG A 234 -23.36 10.54 -12.54
N SER A 235 -23.06 11.56 -13.28
CA SER A 235 -23.83 11.99 -14.46
C SER A 235 -22.98 12.28 -15.69
N HIS A 236 -21.69 11.99 -15.65
CA HIS A 236 -20.70 12.35 -16.67
C HIS A 236 -20.61 13.88 -16.97
N VAL A 237 -21.28 14.71 -16.19
CA VAL A 237 -21.29 16.16 -16.39
C VAL A 237 -19.94 16.77 -16.01
N ARG A 238 -19.27 16.18 -15.01
CA ARG A 238 -18.00 16.65 -14.47
C ARG A 238 -16.78 15.90 -14.99
N ASP A 239 -16.98 14.90 -15.85
CA ASP A 239 -15.88 14.16 -16.45
C ASP A 239 -14.92 15.04 -17.27
N PRO A 240 -15.36 16.09 -17.99
CA PRO A 240 -14.43 16.97 -18.68
C PRO A 240 -13.46 17.70 -17.74
N GLU A 241 -13.95 18.28 -16.65
CA GLU A 241 -13.15 19.03 -15.69
C GLU A 241 -12.15 18.12 -14.95
N THR A 242 -12.63 16.97 -14.45
CA THR A 242 -11.81 16.01 -13.72
C THR A 242 -10.78 15.34 -14.61
N LEU A 243 -11.15 14.98 -15.85
CA LEU A 243 -10.23 14.40 -16.82
C LEU A 243 -9.15 15.40 -17.25
N ALA A 244 -9.52 16.63 -17.58
CA ALA A 244 -8.57 17.68 -17.95
C ALA A 244 -7.57 17.95 -16.83
N TYR A 245 -8.03 18.05 -15.58
CA TYR A 245 -7.15 18.22 -14.43
C TYR A 245 -6.23 17.01 -14.23
N SER A 246 -6.77 15.78 -14.27
CA SER A 246 -5.99 14.57 -14.12
C SER A 246 -4.90 14.43 -15.18
N LEU A 247 -5.18 14.79 -16.44
CA LEU A 247 -4.22 14.75 -17.54
C LEU A 247 -3.10 15.78 -17.43
N THR A 248 -3.38 16.94 -16.86
CA THR A 248 -2.37 18.00 -16.64
C THR A 248 -1.56 17.79 -15.37
N SER A 249 -1.95 16.85 -14.54
CA SER A 249 -1.28 16.47 -13.30
C SER A 249 -0.21 15.40 -13.53
N PRO A 250 0.68 15.14 -12.55
CA PRO A 250 1.68 14.09 -12.63
C PRO A 250 1.13 12.67 -12.37
N ALA A 251 -0.20 12.47 -12.39
CA ALA A 251 -0.83 11.19 -12.10
C ALA A 251 -0.18 10.01 -12.85
N ALA A 252 0.08 8.91 -12.11
CA ALA A 252 0.61 7.66 -12.67
C ALA A 252 -0.39 6.98 -13.61
N TYR A 253 -1.67 7.19 -13.36
CA TYR A 253 -2.76 6.56 -14.12
C TYR A 253 -3.93 7.52 -14.24
N VAL A 254 -4.58 7.53 -15.41
CA VAL A 254 -5.81 8.27 -15.64
C VAL A 254 -6.80 7.37 -16.36
N GLY A 255 -7.93 7.09 -15.72
CA GLY A 255 -8.99 6.27 -16.30
C GLY A 255 -10.35 6.95 -16.25
N MET A 256 -11.19 6.70 -17.26
CA MET A 256 -12.53 7.27 -17.34
C MET A 256 -13.58 6.21 -17.68
N MET A 257 -14.67 6.23 -16.90
CA MET A 257 -15.84 5.39 -17.17
C MET A 257 -16.71 6.00 -18.26
N GLY A 258 -17.01 5.22 -19.28
CA GLY A 258 -17.94 5.63 -20.32
C GLY A 258 -17.93 4.68 -21.51
N ASN A 259 -18.98 4.75 -22.32
CA ASN A 259 -18.95 4.09 -23.62
C ASN A 259 -18.17 4.96 -24.65
N PRO A 260 -17.73 4.37 -25.79
CA PRO A 260 -16.90 5.09 -26.76
C PRO A 260 -17.49 6.44 -27.22
N GLY A 261 -18.82 6.53 -27.42
CA GLY A 261 -19.46 7.79 -27.83
C GLY A 261 -19.37 8.89 -26.78
N LYS A 262 -19.67 8.54 -25.51
CA LYS A 262 -19.56 9.48 -24.38
C LYS A 262 -18.11 9.92 -24.14
N ASN A 263 -17.17 8.97 -24.26
CA ASN A 263 -15.77 9.28 -24.11
C ASN A 263 -15.30 10.30 -25.16
N GLN A 264 -15.74 10.11 -26.44
CA GLN A 264 -15.44 11.06 -27.49
C GLN A 264 -16.00 12.45 -27.22
N ASP A 265 -17.24 12.55 -26.72
CA ASP A 265 -17.84 13.84 -26.35
C ASP A 265 -17.03 14.57 -25.27
N VAL A 266 -16.47 13.84 -24.32
CA VAL A 266 -15.58 14.40 -23.28
C VAL A 266 -14.26 14.86 -23.89
N TYR A 267 -13.63 14.04 -24.73
CA TYR A 267 -12.39 14.39 -25.42
C TYR A 267 -12.53 15.63 -26.27
N ASP A 268 -13.60 15.72 -27.06
CA ASP A 268 -13.86 16.90 -27.89
C ASP A 268 -13.98 18.18 -27.07
N LYS A 269 -14.61 18.11 -25.87
CA LYS A 269 -14.75 19.26 -24.97
C LYS A 269 -13.42 19.70 -24.38
N ILE A 270 -12.59 18.76 -23.88
CA ILE A 270 -11.31 19.13 -23.26
C ILE A 270 -10.30 19.61 -24.30
N ILE A 271 -10.30 19.06 -25.52
CA ILE A 271 -9.48 19.55 -26.64
C ILE A 271 -9.92 20.95 -27.04
N ALA A 272 -11.24 21.21 -27.15
CA ALA A 272 -11.77 22.54 -27.43
C ALA A 272 -11.40 23.56 -26.33
N ALA A 273 -11.22 23.11 -25.08
CA ALA A 273 -10.75 23.90 -23.96
C ALA A 273 -9.21 24.07 -23.90
N GLY A 274 -8.46 23.45 -24.80
CA GLY A 274 -7.00 23.62 -24.95
C GLY A 274 -6.13 22.46 -24.46
N ALA A 275 -6.71 21.30 -24.16
CA ALA A 275 -5.93 20.11 -23.85
C ALA A 275 -5.18 19.62 -25.11
N ASP A 276 -3.97 19.10 -24.92
CA ASP A 276 -3.22 18.48 -26.02
C ASP A 276 -3.88 17.14 -26.42
N PRO A 277 -4.24 16.95 -27.70
CA PRO A 277 -4.76 15.66 -28.17
C PRO A 277 -3.84 14.47 -27.86
N ALA A 278 -2.52 14.66 -27.76
CA ALA A 278 -1.59 13.61 -27.38
C ALA A 278 -1.79 13.10 -25.96
N ASP A 279 -2.28 13.93 -25.03
CA ASP A 279 -2.56 13.52 -23.66
C ASP A 279 -3.72 12.52 -23.58
N ILE A 280 -4.63 12.54 -24.55
CA ILE A 280 -5.76 11.59 -24.62
C ILE A 280 -5.28 10.16 -24.75
N GLU A 281 -4.12 9.91 -25.36
CA GLU A 281 -3.54 8.57 -25.49
C GLU A 281 -3.19 7.92 -24.14
N ARG A 282 -3.05 8.73 -23.08
CA ARG A 282 -2.82 8.26 -21.71
C ARG A 282 -4.09 7.80 -21.00
N VAL A 283 -5.27 8.08 -21.56
CA VAL A 283 -6.54 7.79 -20.91
C VAL A 283 -6.95 6.34 -21.11
N HIS A 284 -7.11 5.61 -20.04
CA HIS A 284 -7.73 4.30 -20.04
C HIS A 284 -9.26 4.46 -20.11
N ALA A 285 -9.83 4.31 -21.29
CA ALA A 285 -11.28 4.46 -21.50
C ALA A 285 -11.80 3.56 -22.64
N PRO A 286 -12.80 2.72 -22.36
CA PRO A 286 -13.46 2.57 -21.06
C PRO A 286 -12.50 2.00 -20.03
N ILE A 287 -12.54 2.58 -18.81
CA ILE A 287 -11.75 2.10 -17.68
C ILE A 287 -12.12 0.67 -17.30
N GLY A 288 -11.14 -0.11 -16.85
CA GLY A 288 -11.31 -1.48 -16.39
C GLY A 288 -10.95 -2.53 -17.41
N ILE A 289 -10.53 -3.70 -16.93
CA ILE A 289 -10.29 -4.86 -17.80
C ILE A 289 -11.60 -5.37 -18.39
N LYS A 290 -11.54 -5.90 -19.61
CA LYS A 290 -12.73 -6.37 -20.31
C LYS A 290 -13.29 -7.66 -19.70
N ILE A 291 -14.36 -7.54 -18.94
CA ILE A 291 -15.15 -8.63 -18.39
C ILE A 291 -16.63 -8.44 -18.74
N ALA A 292 -17.49 -9.39 -18.40
CA ALA A 292 -18.94 -9.30 -18.65
C ALA A 292 -19.68 -8.63 -17.46
N ASP A 293 -19.19 -7.46 -17.03
CA ASP A 293 -19.74 -6.67 -15.93
C ASP A 293 -21.09 -6.02 -16.28
N LYS A 294 -21.94 -5.89 -15.27
CA LYS A 294 -23.28 -5.27 -15.39
C LYS A 294 -23.67 -4.43 -14.18
N THR A 295 -23.29 -4.86 -13.00
CA THR A 295 -23.63 -4.19 -11.74
C THR A 295 -22.53 -3.20 -11.33
N PRO A 296 -22.84 -2.19 -10.49
CA PRO A 296 -21.81 -1.29 -9.96
C PRO A 296 -20.64 -2.02 -9.29
N ALA A 297 -20.90 -3.10 -8.57
CA ALA A 297 -19.87 -3.91 -7.93
C ALA A 297 -18.98 -4.64 -8.96
N GLU A 298 -19.57 -5.21 -10.02
CA GLU A 298 -18.81 -5.88 -11.08
C GLU A 298 -17.96 -4.90 -11.89
N ILE A 299 -18.49 -3.69 -12.16
CA ILE A 299 -17.71 -2.60 -12.78
C ILE A 299 -16.52 -2.23 -11.88
N ALA A 300 -16.73 -2.08 -10.58
CA ALA A 300 -15.65 -1.80 -9.65
C ALA A 300 -14.59 -2.91 -9.61
N VAL A 301 -14.98 -4.20 -9.73
CA VAL A 301 -14.03 -5.32 -9.87
C VAL A 301 -13.19 -5.19 -11.15
N SER A 302 -13.82 -4.83 -12.26
CA SER A 302 -13.12 -4.59 -13.54
C SER A 302 -12.08 -3.46 -13.41
N ILE A 303 -12.46 -2.36 -12.75
CA ILE A 303 -11.58 -1.21 -12.53
C ILE A 303 -10.42 -1.58 -11.61
N ILE A 304 -10.70 -2.14 -10.43
CA ILE A 304 -9.63 -2.45 -9.48
C ILE A 304 -8.63 -3.47 -10.04
N ALA A 305 -9.09 -4.43 -10.85
CA ALA A 305 -8.21 -5.37 -11.51
C ALA A 305 -7.22 -4.68 -12.48
N GLU A 306 -7.67 -3.67 -13.22
CA GLU A 306 -6.78 -2.86 -14.07
C GLU A 306 -5.79 -2.05 -13.23
N LEU A 307 -6.24 -1.38 -12.16
CA LEU A 307 -5.36 -0.60 -11.29
C LEU A 307 -4.26 -1.47 -10.65
N VAL A 308 -4.61 -2.68 -10.21
CA VAL A 308 -3.65 -3.65 -9.66
C VAL A 308 -2.65 -4.11 -10.71
N ASP A 309 -3.11 -4.38 -11.96
CA ASP A 309 -2.22 -4.77 -13.08
C ASP A 309 -1.24 -3.65 -13.42
N VAL A 310 -1.73 -2.42 -13.58
CA VAL A 310 -0.88 -1.24 -13.86
C VAL A 310 0.15 -1.01 -12.75
N ARG A 311 -0.28 -1.08 -11.47
CA ARG A 311 0.62 -0.98 -10.34
C ARG A 311 1.67 -2.08 -10.34
N GLY A 312 1.25 -3.31 -10.64
CA GLY A 312 2.14 -4.46 -10.71
C GLY A 312 3.20 -4.32 -11.80
N ARG A 313 2.82 -3.88 -13.00
CA ARG A 313 3.76 -3.63 -14.11
C ARG A 313 4.73 -2.50 -13.80
N ALA A 314 4.24 -1.39 -13.27
CA ALA A 314 5.11 -0.28 -12.87
C ALA A 314 6.18 -0.72 -11.86
N ARG A 315 5.84 -1.61 -10.91
CA ARG A 315 6.80 -2.22 -9.98
C ARG A 315 7.84 -3.10 -10.66
N LEU A 316 7.50 -3.73 -11.78
CA LEU A 316 8.41 -4.55 -12.57
C LEU A 316 9.25 -3.75 -13.58
N GLY A 317 8.98 -2.44 -13.72
CA GLY A 317 9.63 -1.56 -14.69
C GLY A 317 9.16 -1.81 -16.13
N GLU A 318 7.92 -2.28 -16.29
CA GLU A 318 7.28 -2.60 -17.58
C GLU A 318 6.37 -1.47 -18.07
#